data_4e31477c47d31cefd18a909f3c616cb9
#
_entry.id   4e31477c47d31cefd18a909f3c616cb9
#
_cell.length_a   1.000
_cell.length_b   1.000
_cell.length_c   1.000
_cell.angle_alpha   90.00
_cell.angle_beta   90.00
_cell.angle_gamma   90.00
#
_symmetry.space_group_name_H-M   'P 1'
#
loop_
_entity.id
_entity.type
_entity.pdbx_description
1 polymer ?
#
loop_
_entity_poly.entity_id
_entity_poly.type
_entity_poly.pdbx_seq_one_letter_code
_entity_poly.pdbx_strand_id
1 'polypeptide(L)'
;MKMLAKSVVSLAVAACLSGTAVAGDNPNDPAEGWNRAMFSVNEGFDMVVAKPLAQGYDYVAPLPVRAVVGNFFSNVGDLAIGLNNLLQGKVGQAANDWGRVLINTTIGIGGAFDVATEMGFDKHNEDFGQT
;
A
#
# COMPACT_ATOMS: atom_id res chain seq x y z
N MET A 1 27.31 -17.41 6.79
CA MET A 1 25.97 -16.98 6.40
C MET A 1 25.69 -15.50 6.63
N LYS A 2 26.00 -14.91 7.79
CA LYS A 2 25.73 -13.47 8.05
C LYS A 2 26.52 -12.47 7.17
N MET A 3 27.73 -12.82 6.69
CA MET A 3 28.52 -11.97 5.79
C MET A 3 27.99 -11.99 4.35
N LEU A 4 27.58 -13.12 3.84
CA LEU A 4 26.98 -13.24 2.49
C LEU A 4 25.67 -12.45 2.37
N ALA A 5 24.83 -12.49 3.40
CA ALA A 5 23.57 -11.72 3.41
C ALA A 5 23.82 -10.20 3.39
N LYS A 6 24.84 -9.71 4.13
CA LYS A 6 25.22 -8.29 4.11
C LYS A 6 25.77 -7.86 2.74
N SER A 7 26.55 -8.71 2.09
CA SER A 7 27.12 -8.42 0.77
C SER A 7 26.03 -8.38 -0.31
N VAL A 8 25.04 -9.25 -0.26
CA VAL A 8 23.92 -9.29 -1.21
C VAL A 8 23.04 -8.05 -1.04
N VAL A 9 22.73 -7.65 0.19
CA VAL A 9 21.95 -6.44 0.47
C VAL A 9 22.70 -5.18 0.04
N SER A 10 24.03 -5.09 0.31
CA SER A 10 24.84 -3.94 -0.13
C SER A 10 24.95 -3.86 -1.65
N LEU A 11 25.02 -4.99 -2.35
CA LEU A 11 25.08 -5.03 -3.81
C LEU A 11 23.75 -4.60 -4.43
N ALA A 12 22.62 -5.03 -3.84
CA ALA A 12 21.28 -4.62 -4.28
C ALA A 12 21.05 -3.11 -4.07
N VAL A 13 21.45 -2.55 -2.94
CA VAL A 13 21.36 -1.11 -2.66
C VAL A 13 22.29 -0.30 -3.58
N ALA A 14 23.50 -0.79 -3.84
CA ALA A 14 24.43 -0.13 -4.77
C ALA A 14 23.92 -0.15 -6.22
N ALA A 15 23.27 -1.23 -6.66
CA ALA A 15 22.64 -1.32 -7.98
C ALA A 15 21.46 -0.35 -8.12
N CYS A 16 20.70 -0.10 -7.05
CA CYS A 16 19.64 0.91 -7.04
C CYS A 16 20.15 2.36 -7.10
N LEU A 17 21.36 2.63 -6.59
CA LEU A 17 21.95 3.97 -6.56
C LEU A 17 22.77 4.31 -7.83
N SER A 18 23.18 3.31 -8.60
CA SER A 18 23.96 3.50 -9.84
C SER A 18 23.09 3.63 -11.09
N GLY A 19 21.80 3.89 -10.94
CA GLY A 19 20.92 4.24 -12.05
C GLY A 19 21.45 5.50 -12.76
N THR A 20 22.31 5.31 -13.76
CA THR A 20 22.55 6.36 -14.76
C THR A 20 21.19 6.74 -15.31
N ALA A 21 20.83 8.02 -15.21
CA ALA A 21 19.66 8.55 -15.86
C ALA A 21 19.82 8.27 -17.36
N VAL A 22 19.25 7.18 -17.82
CA VAL A 22 19.09 6.92 -19.25
C VAL A 22 18.02 7.89 -19.67
N ALA A 23 18.43 8.99 -20.31
CA ALA A 23 17.49 9.90 -20.95
C ALA A 23 16.62 9.07 -21.90
N GLY A 24 15.34 9.03 -21.67
CA GLY A 24 14.39 8.35 -22.55
C GLY A 24 14.41 9.02 -23.92
N ASP A 25 14.24 8.25 -24.98
CA ASP A 25 14.15 8.76 -26.35
C ASP A 25 12.89 9.61 -26.60
N ASN A 26 12.01 9.72 -25.61
CA ASN A 26 10.76 10.48 -25.72
C ASN A 26 10.98 11.92 -25.18
N PRO A 27 10.97 12.95 -26.06
CA PRO A 27 11.15 14.35 -25.63
C PRO A 27 10.02 14.87 -24.72
N ASN A 28 8.89 14.16 -24.66
CA ASN A 28 7.74 14.51 -23.81
C ASN A 28 7.80 13.85 -22.42
N ASP A 29 8.70 12.92 -22.18
CA ASP A 29 8.89 12.27 -20.87
C ASP A 29 10.38 12.17 -20.51
N PRO A 30 10.94 13.24 -19.93
CA PRO A 30 12.35 13.24 -19.52
C PRO A 30 12.66 12.24 -18.40
N ALA A 31 11.65 11.70 -17.73
CA ALA A 31 11.78 10.73 -16.64
C ALA A 31 11.55 9.26 -17.10
N GLU A 32 11.32 9.02 -18.40
CA GLU A 32 10.99 7.67 -18.90
C GLU A 32 12.01 6.61 -18.45
N GLY A 33 13.30 6.89 -18.59
CA GLY A 33 14.37 5.95 -18.22
C GLY A 33 14.35 5.61 -16.72
N TRP A 34 14.11 6.61 -15.88
CA TRP A 34 13.95 6.43 -14.43
C TRP A 34 12.69 5.62 -14.10
N ASN A 35 11.56 5.99 -14.68
CA ASN A 35 10.27 5.31 -14.45
C ASN A 35 10.37 3.84 -14.87
N ARG A 36 10.99 3.55 -16.01
CA ARG A 36 11.21 2.18 -16.50
C ARG A 36 12.14 1.39 -15.57
N ALA A 37 13.22 2.00 -15.08
CA ALA A 37 14.12 1.36 -14.13
C ALA A 37 13.42 1.07 -12.80
N MET A 38 12.66 2.02 -12.25
CA MET A 38 11.88 1.83 -11.03
C MET A 38 10.81 0.76 -11.21
N PHE A 39 10.12 0.72 -12.35
CA PHE A 39 9.15 -0.31 -12.68
C PHE A 39 9.81 -1.71 -12.67
N SER A 40 10.97 -1.86 -13.32
CA SER A 40 11.69 -3.14 -13.36
C SER A 40 12.14 -3.61 -11.97
N VAL A 41 12.58 -2.68 -11.11
CA VAL A 41 12.93 -2.98 -9.71
C VAL A 41 11.71 -3.42 -8.93
N ASN A 42 10.59 -2.71 -9.06
CA ASN A 42 9.34 -3.06 -8.38
C ASN A 42 8.79 -4.41 -8.88
N GLU A 43 8.83 -4.66 -10.18
CA GLU A 43 8.40 -5.93 -10.77
C GLU A 43 9.28 -7.10 -10.29
N GLY A 44 10.61 -6.90 -10.26
CA GLY A 44 11.54 -7.89 -9.74
C GLY A 44 11.31 -8.18 -8.26
N PHE A 45 11.08 -7.15 -7.45
CA PHE A 45 10.74 -7.30 -6.04
C PHE A 45 9.39 -8.03 -5.85
N ASP A 46 8.37 -7.65 -6.62
CA ASP A 46 7.07 -8.30 -6.58
C ASP A 46 7.18 -9.80 -6.91
N MET A 47 7.91 -10.13 -7.99
CA MET A 47 8.07 -11.50 -8.44
C MET A 47 8.86 -12.38 -7.45
N VAL A 48 9.94 -11.85 -6.87
CA VAL A 48 10.89 -12.64 -6.07
C VAL A 48 10.51 -12.64 -4.59
N VAL A 49 9.87 -11.58 -4.10
CA VAL A 49 9.59 -11.39 -2.67
C VAL A 49 8.10 -11.33 -2.40
N ALA A 50 7.38 -10.38 -3.00
CA ALA A 50 6.00 -10.10 -2.63
C ALA A 50 5.06 -11.26 -3.00
N LYS A 51 5.15 -11.79 -4.23
CA LYS A 51 4.31 -12.93 -4.67
C LYS A 51 4.55 -14.20 -3.86
N PRO A 52 5.79 -14.68 -3.62
CA PRO A 52 5.99 -15.86 -2.79
C PRO A 52 5.51 -15.68 -1.35
N LEU A 53 5.70 -14.49 -0.77
CA LEU A 53 5.20 -14.19 0.57
C LEU A 53 3.67 -14.18 0.62
N ALA A 54 3.03 -13.54 -0.36
CA ALA A 54 1.57 -13.53 -0.47
C ALA A 54 1.00 -14.94 -0.64
N GLN A 55 1.58 -15.75 -1.51
CA GLN A 55 1.17 -17.14 -1.71
C GLN A 55 1.38 -17.98 -0.44
N GLY A 56 2.51 -17.80 0.24
CA GLY A 56 2.77 -18.46 1.53
C GLY A 56 1.76 -18.06 2.59
N TYR A 57 1.44 -16.79 2.68
CA TYR A 57 0.40 -16.27 3.57
C TYR A 57 -0.99 -16.85 3.23
N ASP A 58 -1.36 -16.87 1.95
CA ASP A 58 -2.64 -17.44 1.49
C ASP A 58 -2.76 -18.94 1.79
N TYR A 59 -1.64 -19.67 1.74
CA TYR A 59 -1.62 -21.09 2.04
C TYR A 59 -1.73 -21.38 3.55
N VAL A 60 -1.09 -20.57 4.39
CA VAL A 60 -1.00 -20.81 5.84
C VAL A 60 -2.15 -20.14 6.61
N ALA A 61 -2.60 -18.94 6.19
CA ALA A 61 -3.61 -18.19 6.91
C ALA A 61 -5.03 -18.62 6.54
N PRO A 62 -5.84 -19.13 7.48
CA PRO A 62 -7.25 -19.43 7.25
C PRO A 62 -8.03 -18.16 6.85
N LEU A 63 -9.14 -18.35 6.11
CA LEU A 63 -9.98 -17.24 5.64
C LEU A 63 -10.35 -16.23 6.74
N PRO A 64 -10.76 -16.64 7.97
CA PRO A 64 -11.08 -15.68 9.02
C PRO A 64 -9.88 -14.80 9.42
N VAL A 65 -8.68 -15.37 9.46
CA VAL A 65 -7.46 -14.61 9.80
C VAL A 65 -7.14 -13.59 8.71
N ARG A 66 -7.27 -13.98 7.44
CA ARG A 66 -7.08 -13.06 6.32
C ARG A 66 -8.09 -11.93 6.33
N ALA A 67 -9.35 -12.21 6.67
CA ALA A 67 -10.38 -11.19 6.80
C ALA A 67 -10.04 -10.18 7.90
N VAL A 68 -9.64 -10.65 9.08
CA VAL A 68 -9.22 -9.78 10.21
C VAL A 68 -8.05 -8.89 9.82
N VAL A 69 -7.01 -9.46 9.21
CA VAL A 69 -5.84 -8.70 8.76
C VAL A 69 -6.23 -7.70 7.68
N GLY A 70 -7.04 -8.10 6.71
CA GLY A 70 -7.55 -7.21 5.66
C GLY A 70 -8.35 -6.04 6.22
N ASN A 71 -9.27 -6.29 7.14
CA ASN A 71 -10.07 -5.27 7.80
C ASN A 71 -9.20 -4.30 8.61
N PHE A 72 -8.19 -4.81 9.33
CA PHE A 72 -7.26 -3.97 10.08
C PHE A 72 -6.52 -2.98 9.17
N PHE A 73 -5.91 -3.47 8.09
CA PHE A 73 -5.20 -2.60 7.15
C PHE A 73 -6.14 -1.67 6.39
N SER A 74 -7.34 -2.12 6.06
CA SER A 74 -8.40 -1.29 5.49
C SER A 74 -8.77 -0.13 6.41
N ASN A 75 -8.94 -0.40 7.71
CA ASN A 75 -9.25 0.61 8.72
C ASN A 75 -8.12 1.65 8.87
N VAL A 76 -6.85 1.22 8.80
CA VAL A 76 -5.71 2.13 8.76
C VAL A 76 -5.71 2.96 7.47
N GLY A 77 -6.08 2.36 6.34
CA GLY A 77 -6.21 3.05 5.06
C GLY A 77 -7.29 4.13 5.07
N ASP A 78 -8.40 3.92 5.76
CA ASP A 78 -9.50 4.89 5.86
C ASP A 78 -9.06 6.21 6.52
N LEU A 79 -7.97 6.22 7.34
CA LEU A 79 -7.35 7.46 7.85
C LEU A 79 -6.77 8.31 6.71
N ALA A 80 -6.03 7.69 5.81
CA ALA A 80 -5.41 8.38 4.68
C ALA A 80 -6.48 8.82 3.66
N ILE A 81 -7.48 7.97 3.42
CA ILE A 81 -8.62 8.29 2.55
C ILE A 81 -9.38 9.50 3.08
N GLY A 82 -9.69 9.54 4.37
CA GLY A 82 -10.34 10.68 5.02
C GLY A 82 -9.52 11.97 4.91
N LEU A 83 -8.19 11.88 5.04
CA LEU A 83 -7.31 13.03 4.83
C LEU A 83 -7.34 13.50 3.37
N ASN A 84 -7.27 12.61 2.39
CA ASN A 84 -7.36 12.95 0.97
C ASN A 84 -8.70 13.58 0.64
N ASN A 85 -9.81 13.05 1.16
CA ASN A 85 -11.13 13.63 1.03
C ASN A 85 -11.20 15.05 1.60
N LEU A 86 -10.57 15.28 2.75
CA LEU A 86 -10.51 16.62 3.34
C LEU A 86 -9.72 17.60 2.47
N LEU A 87 -8.57 17.19 1.94
CA LEU A 87 -7.75 18.00 1.02
C LEU A 87 -8.48 18.34 -0.28
N GLN A 88 -9.35 17.44 -0.75
CA GLN A 88 -10.22 17.66 -1.91
C GLN A 88 -11.48 18.51 -1.58
N GLY A 89 -11.66 18.95 -0.34
CA GLY A 89 -12.84 19.68 0.09
C GLY A 89 -14.09 18.82 0.29
N LYS A 90 -13.97 17.52 0.24
CA LYS A 90 -15.06 16.53 0.45
C LYS A 90 -15.26 16.26 1.94
N VAL A 91 -15.56 17.30 2.73
CA VAL A 91 -15.62 17.22 4.21
C VAL A 91 -16.59 16.18 4.72
N GLY A 92 -17.73 15.97 4.06
CA GLY A 92 -18.70 14.95 4.44
C GLY A 92 -18.15 13.53 4.30
N GLN A 93 -17.42 13.25 3.23
CA GLN A 93 -16.77 11.95 3.03
C GLN A 93 -15.62 11.75 4.03
N ALA A 94 -14.80 12.78 4.27
CA ALA A 94 -13.76 12.72 5.29
C ALA A 94 -14.31 12.40 6.69
N ALA A 95 -15.41 13.04 7.08
CA ALA A 95 -16.07 12.77 8.34
C ALA A 95 -16.61 11.33 8.42
N ASN A 96 -17.16 10.83 7.31
CA ASN A 96 -17.61 9.44 7.20
C ASN A 96 -16.45 8.45 7.36
N ASP A 97 -15.34 8.65 6.65
CA ASP A 97 -14.16 7.75 6.69
C ASP A 97 -13.54 7.72 8.09
N TRP A 98 -13.40 8.88 8.74
CA TRP A 98 -12.90 8.93 10.12
C TRP A 98 -13.91 8.35 11.14
N GLY A 99 -15.22 8.51 10.89
CA GLY A 99 -16.27 7.83 11.65
C GLY A 99 -16.13 6.31 11.58
N ARG A 100 -15.84 5.78 10.38
CA ARG A 100 -15.53 4.35 10.17
C ARG A 100 -14.34 3.92 11.01
N VAL A 101 -13.24 4.67 10.97
CA VAL A 101 -12.04 4.38 11.77
C VAL A 101 -12.36 4.31 13.25
N LEU A 102 -13.11 5.26 13.78
CA LEU A 102 -13.50 5.29 15.20
C LEU A 102 -14.36 4.07 15.58
N ILE A 103 -15.40 3.76 14.78
CA ILE A 103 -16.30 2.63 15.03
C ILE A 103 -15.53 1.31 14.95
N ASN A 104 -14.78 1.11 13.88
CA ASN A 104 -14.04 -0.14 13.66
C ASN A 104 -12.91 -0.32 14.69
N THR A 105 -12.29 0.76 15.15
CA THR A 105 -11.25 0.69 16.19
C THR A 105 -11.85 0.40 17.57
N THR A 106 -12.98 1.00 17.91
CA THR A 106 -13.59 0.86 19.25
C THR A 106 -14.47 -0.38 19.35
N ILE A 107 -15.45 -0.53 18.47
CA ILE A 107 -16.44 -1.62 18.47
C ILE A 107 -15.91 -2.83 17.70
N GLY A 108 -15.18 -2.58 16.58
CA GLY A 108 -14.61 -3.61 15.71
C GLY A 108 -13.29 -4.21 16.20
N ILE A 109 -12.95 -4.06 17.49
CA ILE A 109 -11.75 -4.64 18.13
C ILE A 109 -10.48 -4.24 17.37
N GLY A 110 -10.17 -2.92 17.38
CA GLY A 110 -8.97 -2.41 16.73
C GLY A 110 -9.00 -2.46 15.18
N GLY A 111 -10.18 -2.54 14.57
CA GLY A 111 -10.33 -2.66 13.13
C GLY A 111 -10.32 -4.10 12.60
N ALA A 112 -10.34 -5.11 13.48
CA ALA A 112 -10.46 -6.51 13.08
C ALA A 112 -11.79 -6.83 12.39
N PHE A 113 -12.85 -6.12 12.78
CA PHE A 113 -14.19 -6.25 12.21
C PHE A 113 -14.65 -4.92 11.61
N ASP A 114 -15.22 -4.96 10.40
CA ASP A 114 -15.78 -3.78 9.73
C ASP A 114 -17.24 -3.57 10.16
N VAL A 115 -17.42 -3.12 11.41
CA VAL A 115 -18.73 -2.84 12.00
C VAL A 115 -19.34 -1.57 11.37
N ALA A 116 -18.51 -0.63 10.94
CA ALA A 116 -18.98 0.62 10.35
C ALA A 116 -19.78 0.39 9.06
N THR A 117 -19.37 -0.54 8.22
CA THR A 117 -20.14 -0.94 7.02
C THR A 117 -21.52 -1.49 7.40
N GLU A 118 -21.61 -2.34 8.43
CA GLU A 118 -22.87 -2.87 8.92
C GLU A 118 -23.78 -1.77 9.51
N MET A 119 -23.19 -0.69 10.01
CA MET A 119 -23.92 0.48 10.51
C MET A 119 -24.34 1.46 9.41
N GLY A 120 -24.00 1.18 8.14
CA GLY A 120 -24.38 1.99 6.98
C GLY A 120 -23.42 3.12 6.65
N PHE A 121 -22.17 3.07 7.13
CA PHE A 121 -21.13 4.00 6.71
C PHE A 121 -20.54 3.53 5.38
N ASP A 122 -20.58 4.38 4.37
CA ASP A 122 -20.02 4.10 3.05
C ASP A 122 -18.48 4.07 3.09
N LYS A 123 -17.90 3.15 2.34
CA LYS A 123 -16.45 3.08 2.15
C LYS A 123 -16.06 3.84 0.88
N HIS A 124 -15.15 4.79 1.02
CA HIS A 124 -14.59 5.55 -0.10
C HIS A 124 -13.21 5.00 -0.48
N ASN A 125 -12.79 5.27 -1.71
CA ASN A 125 -11.47 4.93 -2.24
C ASN A 125 -10.90 6.18 -2.91
N GLU A 126 -10.19 6.98 -2.13
CA GLU A 126 -9.57 8.21 -2.61
C GLU A 126 -8.06 8.14 -2.37
N ASP A 127 -7.29 8.49 -3.38
CA ASP A 127 -5.84 8.55 -3.30
C ASP A 127 -5.29 9.95 -3.62
N PHE A 128 -4.00 10.12 -3.38
CA PHE A 128 -3.33 11.39 -3.61
C PHE A 128 -3.26 11.76 -5.10
N GLY A 129 -3.35 10.78 -6.00
CA GLY A 129 -3.36 11.00 -7.45
C GLY A 129 -4.65 11.63 -7.96
N GLN A 130 -5.71 11.63 -7.14
CA GLN A 130 -7.00 12.25 -7.46
C GLN A 130 -7.13 13.66 -6.88
N THR A 131 -6.16 14.12 -6.08
CA THR A 131 -6.10 15.45 -5.48
C THR A 131 -5.37 16.43 -6.39
#